data_7377ecba935a48390c8f2a51d4ddbed1
#
_entry.id   7377ecba935a48390c8f2a51d4ddbed1
#
_cell.length_a   1.000
_cell.length_b   1.000
_cell.length_c   1.000
_cell.angle_alpha   90.00
_cell.angle_beta   90.00
_cell.angle_gamma   90.00
#
_symmetry.space_group_name_H-M   'P 1'
#
loop_
_entity.id
_entity.type
_entity.pdbx_description
1 polymer ?
#
loop_
_entity_poly.entity_id
_entity_poly.type
_entity_poly.pdbx_seq_one_letter_code
_entity_poly.pdbx_strand_id
1 'polypeptide(L)'
;MGATAAAEPTVDMVKLLRALGNPVRWEVLRLLATEGPQSVTVLAARTDRAQHSMSKHLQVLRAVGAVTMVAGTDGDGRKLFHTLPPGCLGAGANGREIDYGVCVLRLG
;
A
#
# COMPACT_ATOMS: atom_id res chain seq x y z
N MET A 1 -26.00 0.80 14.52
CA MET A 1 -25.43 0.54 14.24
C MET A 1 -24.66 0.20 13.82
N GLY A 2 -24.41 0.44 14.13
CA GLY A 2 -23.26 0.28 13.61
C GLY A 2 -23.04 -0.65 12.73
N ALA A 3 -23.80 -1.18 12.55
CA ALA A 3 -23.69 -2.22 11.65
C ALA A 3 -22.90 -1.92 10.48
N THR A 4 -22.83 -0.71 10.16
CA THR A 4 -22.12 -0.47 9.00
C THR A 4 -20.69 -0.81 9.06
N ALA A 5 -20.17 -0.72 10.19
CA ALA A 5 -18.77 -1.02 10.28
C ALA A 5 -18.50 -2.41 9.85
N ALA A 6 -19.45 -3.22 9.96
CA ALA A 6 -19.23 -4.60 9.64
C ALA A 6 -18.89 -4.81 8.19
N ALA A 7 -19.24 -3.91 7.37
CA ALA A 7 -18.99 -4.09 5.97
C ALA A 7 -17.57 -3.81 5.60
N GLU A 8 -16.81 -3.22 6.46
CA GLU A 8 -15.52 -2.77 6.07
C GLU A 8 -14.50 -3.84 6.19
N PRO A 9 -13.71 -4.02 5.18
CA PRO A 9 -12.55 -4.86 5.32
C PRO A 9 -11.63 -4.09 6.18
N THR A 10 -11.49 -4.50 7.32
CA THR A 10 -10.71 -3.73 8.19
C THR A 10 -9.30 -4.19 8.16
N VAL A 11 -8.42 -3.24 8.30
CA VAL A 11 -7.03 -3.51 8.51
C VAL A 11 -6.87 -3.81 9.98
N ASP A 12 -6.28 -4.95 10.29
CA ASP A 12 -5.97 -5.30 11.68
C ASP A 12 -4.77 -4.50 12.13
N MET A 13 -4.94 -3.70 13.18
CA MET A 13 -3.90 -2.78 13.61
C MET A 13 -2.59 -3.48 13.98
N VAL A 14 -2.67 -4.59 14.70
CA VAL A 14 -1.45 -5.27 15.12
C VAL A 14 -0.73 -5.86 13.92
N LYS A 15 -1.46 -6.45 13.01
CA LYS A 15 -0.86 -7.02 11.81
C LYS A 15 -0.28 -5.91 10.94
N LEU A 16 -0.96 -4.79 10.86
CA LEU A 16 -0.45 -3.65 10.11
C LEU A 16 0.87 -3.16 10.70
N LEU A 17 0.92 -2.99 12.01
CA LEU A 17 2.14 -2.51 12.65
C LEU A 17 3.30 -3.47 12.43
N ARG A 18 3.04 -4.76 12.45
CA ARG A 18 4.08 -5.74 12.17
C ARG A 18 4.59 -5.62 10.75
N ALA A 19 3.69 -5.43 9.81
CA ALA A 19 4.08 -5.27 8.42
C ALA A 19 4.89 -4.01 8.23
N LEU A 20 4.55 -2.95 8.92
CA LEU A 20 5.23 -1.66 8.78
C LEU A 20 6.55 -1.59 9.55
N GLY A 21 6.84 -2.57 10.38
CA GLY A 21 8.09 -2.59 11.10
C GLY A 21 9.27 -3.03 10.24
N ASN A 22 9.27 -2.63 8.98
CA ASN A 22 10.31 -2.98 8.03
C ASN A 22 10.55 -1.77 7.15
N PRO A 23 11.79 -1.28 7.08
CA PRO A 23 12.06 -0.04 6.33
C PRO A 23 11.74 -0.13 4.85
N VAL A 24 11.89 -1.29 4.24
CA VAL A 24 11.56 -1.44 2.83
C VAL A 24 10.06 -1.28 2.61
N ARG A 25 9.26 -1.95 3.45
CA ARG A 25 7.82 -1.85 3.31
C ARG A 25 7.30 -0.45 3.61
N TRP A 26 7.92 0.23 4.57
CA TRP A 26 7.59 1.62 4.84
C TRP A 26 7.85 2.50 3.62
N GLU A 27 9.01 2.30 2.98
CA GLU A 27 9.36 3.06 1.80
C GLU A 27 8.39 2.79 0.65
N VAL A 28 7.95 1.54 0.51
CA VAL A 28 6.96 1.20 -0.51
C VAL A 28 5.69 2.01 -0.31
N LEU A 29 5.20 2.08 0.94
CA LEU A 29 3.99 2.86 1.19
C LEU A 29 4.19 4.33 0.86
N ARG A 30 5.37 4.88 1.19
CA ARG A 30 5.67 6.25 0.84
C ARG A 30 5.61 6.47 -0.67
N LEU A 31 6.21 5.58 -1.43
CA LEU A 31 6.22 5.70 -2.87
C LEU A 31 4.81 5.61 -3.46
N LEU A 32 4.02 4.67 -2.95
CA LEU A 32 2.65 4.54 -3.45
C LEU A 32 1.80 5.75 -3.08
N ALA A 33 2.02 6.31 -1.91
CA ALA A 33 1.26 7.48 -1.48
C ALA A 33 1.63 8.73 -2.27
N THR A 34 2.91 8.89 -2.59
CA THR A 34 3.36 10.12 -3.23
C THR A 34 3.37 10.03 -4.75
N GLU A 35 3.52 8.85 -5.31
CA GLU A 35 3.68 8.69 -6.75
C GLU A 35 2.60 7.85 -7.41
N GLY A 36 1.68 7.31 -6.61
CA GLY A 36 0.58 6.53 -7.17
C GLY A 36 0.96 5.09 -7.47
N PRO A 37 0.15 4.38 -8.23
CA PRO A 37 0.37 2.97 -8.47
C PRO A 37 1.72 2.68 -9.13
N GLN A 38 2.35 1.60 -8.71
CA GLN A 38 3.67 1.20 -9.21
C GLN A 38 3.71 -0.31 -9.43
N SER A 39 4.45 -0.73 -10.43
CA SER A 39 4.68 -2.16 -10.65
C SER A 39 5.75 -2.67 -9.69
N VAL A 40 5.80 -3.99 -9.53
CA VAL A 40 6.82 -4.59 -8.67
C VAL A 40 8.22 -4.28 -9.18
N THR A 41 8.40 -4.26 -10.49
CA THR A 41 9.70 -3.96 -11.09
C THR A 41 10.17 -2.56 -10.72
N VAL A 42 9.27 -1.60 -10.81
CA VAL A 42 9.61 -0.22 -10.47
C VAL A 42 9.89 -0.08 -8.98
N LEU A 43 9.06 -0.70 -8.15
CA LEU A 43 9.28 -0.62 -6.71
C LEU A 43 10.61 -1.26 -6.30
N ALA A 44 10.96 -2.38 -6.93
CA ALA A 44 12.23 -3.01 -6.64
C ALA A 44 13.40 -2.10 -7.00
N ALA A 45 13.31 -1.47 -8.17
CA ALA A 45 14.37 -0.57 -8.61
C ALA A 45 14.47 0.65 -7.70
N ARG A 46 13.32 1.22 -7.32
CA ARG A 46 13.30 2.43 -6.50
C ARG A 46 13.81 2.19 -5.09
N THR A 47 13.71 0.96 -4.60
CA THR A 47 14.16 0.62 -3.25
C THR A 47 15.48 -0.13 -3.26
N ASP A 48 16.06 -0.32 -4.44
CA ASP A 48 17.33 -1.02 -4.59
C ASP A 48 17.25 -2.43 -4.01
N ARG A 49 16.19 -3.13 -4.35
CA ARG A 49 15.98 -4.51 -3.89
C ARG A 49 15.76 -5.41 -5.09
N ALA A 50 16.07 -6.70 -4.92
CA ALA A 50 15.78 -7.67 -5.95
C ALA A 50 14.26 -7.80 -6.11
N GLN A 51 13.82 -8.05 -7.33
CA GLN A 51 12.40 -8.16 -7.60
C GLN A 51 11.73 -9.26 -6.79
N HIS A 52 12.43 -10.36 -6.59
CA HIS A 52 11.91 -11.46 -5.79
C HIS A 52 11.65 -11.04 -4.34
N SER A 53 12.58 -10.29 -3.76
CA SER A 53 12.40 -9.77 -2.39
C SER A 53 11.25 -8.79 -2.34
N MET A 54 11.16 -7.92 -3.34
CA MET A 54 10.08 -6.94 -3.37
C MET A 54 8.73 -7.62 -3.48
N SER A 55 8.63 -8.68 -4.27
CA SER A 55 7.38 -9.42 -4.38
C SER A 55 6.93 -9.96 -3.03
N LYS A 56 7.87 -10.44 -2.22
CA LYS A 56 7.53 -10.93 -0.89
C LYS A 56 7.07 -9.83 0.04
N HIS A 57 7.73 -8.67 -0.03
CA HIS A 57 7.29 -7.53 0.77
C HIS A 57 5.88 -7.10 0.38
N LEU A 58 5.59 -7.06 -0.90
CA LEU A 58 4.27 -6.68 -1.37
C LEU A 58 3.21 -7.69 -0.95
N GLN A 59 3.57 -8.98 -0.93
CA GLN A 59 2.67 -10.01 -0.48
C GLN A 59 2.29 -9.80 0.99
N VAL A 60 3.27 -9.46 1.81
CA VAL A 60 3.00 -9.16 3.22
C VAL A 60 2.06 -7.96 3.34
N LEU A 61 2.31 -6.92 2.58
CA LEU A 61 1.48 -5.72 2.64
C LEU A 61 0.05 -6.01 2.15
N ARG A 62 -0.10 -6.82 1.11
CA ARG A 62 -1.44 -7.19 0.65
C ARG A 62 -2.18 -8.02 1.70
N ALA A 63 -1.47 -8.92 2.36
CA ALA A 63 -2.09 -9.80 3.33
C ALA A 63 -2.70 -9.06 4.50
N VAL A 64 -2.13 -7.91 4.85
CA VAL A 64 -2.67 -7.11 5.95
C VAL A 64 -3.59 -5.99 5.48
N GLY A 65 -3.84 -5.92 4.18
CA GLY A 65 -4.73 -4.90 3.65
C GLY A 65 -4.11 -3.54 3.46
N ALA A 66 -2.79 -3.45 3.51
CA ALA A 66 -2.12 -2.15 3.38
C ALA A 66 -2.02 -1.69 1.93
N VAL A 67 -1.96 -2.61 0.99
CA VAL A 67 -1.95 -2.28 -0.43
C VAL A 67 -2.86 -3.25 -1.17
N THR A 68 -3.22 -2.88 -2.38
CA THR A 68 -3.99 -3.73 -3.26
C THR A 68 -3.38 -3.69 -4.65
N MET A 69 -3.87 -4.54 -5.55
CA MET A 69 -3.41 -4.56 -6.92
C MET A 69 -4.48 -4.08 -7.87
N VAL A 70 -4.06 -3.37 -8.90
CA VAL A 70 -4.96 -2.94 -9.94
C VAL A 70 -4.31 -3.23 -11.29
N ALA A 71 -5.13 -3.40 -12.32
CA ALA A 71 -4.61 -3.59 -13.66
C ALA A 71 -3.99 -2.29 -14.15
N GLY A 72 -2.89 -2.42 -14.87
CA GLY A 72 -2.25 -1.25 -15.43
C GLY A 72 -3.06 -0.68 -16.58
N THR A 73 -2.81 0.59 -16.84
CA THR A 73 -3.52 1.29 -17.90
C THR A 73 -2.62 1.56 -19.09
N ASP A 74 -1.59 0.74 -19.24
CA ASP A 74 -0.61 0.94 -20.28
C ASP A 74 -1.02 0.32 -21.63
N GLY A 75 -2.24 -0.17 -21.71
CA GLY A 75 -2.74 -0.77 -22.94
C GLY A 75 -2.54 -2.26 -23.01
N ASP A 76 -1.66 -2.81 -22.22
CA ASP A 76 -1.42 -4.25 -22.21
C ASP A 76 -2.46 -4.98 -21.38
N GLY A 77 -2.90 -4.40 -20.29
CA GLY A 77 -3.88 -5.03 -19.42
C GLY A 77 -3.33 -6.18 -18.62
N ARG A 78 -2.10 -6.59 -18.86
CA ARG A 78 -1.50 -7.71 -18.13
C ARG A 78 -0.60 -7.28 -17.00
N LYS A 79 -0.10 -6.06 -17.04
CA LYS A 79 0.73 -5.57 -15.96
C LYS A 79 -0.13 -5.29 -14.76
N LEU A 80 0.35 -5.73 -13.62
CA LEU A 80 -0.33 -5.44 -12.37
C LEU A 80 0.46 -4.39 -11.61
N PHE A 81 -0.26 -3.43 -11.09
CA PHE A 81 0.32 -2.35 -10.32
C PHE A 81 -0.16 -2.49 -8.88
N HIS A 82 0.68 -2.11 -7.95
CA HIS A 82 0.30 -2.04 -6.55
C HIS A 82 -0.07 -0.60 -6.23
N THR A 83 -1.06 -0.44 -5.39
CA THR A 83 -1.55 0.88 -5.01
C THR A 83 -2.12 0.81 -3.60
N LEU A 84 -2.32 1.97 -3.00
CA LEU A 84 -3.01 2.01 -1.73
C LEU A 84 -4.48 1.68 -1.95
N PRO A 85 -5.16 1.09 -0.96
CA PRO A 85 -6.58 0.82 -1.12
C PRO A 85 -7.35 2.12 -1.36
N PRO A 86 -8.50 2.04 -2.06
CA PRO A 86 -9.28 3.24 -2.35
C PRO A 86 -9.65 3.99 -1.08
N GLY A 87 -9.54 5.30 -1.15
CA GLY A 87 -9.92 6.16 -0.03
C GLY A 87 -8.92 6.28 1.08
N CYS A 88 -7.76 5.63 0.96
CA CYS A 88 -6.78 5.68 2.04
C CYS A 88 -5.92 6.94 2.03
N LEU A 89 -5.80 7.62 0.90
CA LEU A 89 -5.03 8.85 0.88
C LEU A 89 -5.80 9.95 1.59
N GLY A 90 -5.17 10.58 2.56
CA GLY A 90 -5.82 11.63 3.30
C GLY A 90 -5.99 12.88 2.47
N ALA A 91 -7.11 13.54 2.65
CA ALA A 91 -7.41 14.77 1.94
C ALA A 91 -6.43 15.86 2.36
N GLY A 92 -5.88 16.54 1.41
CA GLY A 92 -4.99 17.63 1.70
C GLY A 92 -3.62 17.20 2.16
N ALA A 93 -3.36 15.94 2.14
CA ALA A 93 -2.10 15.45 2.64
C ALA A 93 -0.99 15.49 1.60
N ASN A 94 -1.31 15.76 0.35
CA ASN A 94 -0.32 15.79 -0.71
C ASN A 94 0.50 14.51 -0.76
N GLY A 95 -0.16 13.38 -0.52
CA GLY A 95 0.53 12.10 -0.52
C GLY A 95 1.33 11.83 0.74
N ARG A 96 1.08 12.58 1.81
CA ARG A 96 1.85 12.43 3.04
C ARG A 96 1.11 11.74 4.16
N GLU A 97 -0.13 11.40 3.94
CA GLU A 97 -0.90 10.67 4.94
C GLU A 97 -1.59 9.50 4.31
N ILE A 98 -1.65 8.40 5.05
CA ILE A 98 -2.42 7.26 4.66
C ILE A 98 -3.38 6.96 5.79
N ASP A 99 -4.67 7.00 5.50
CA ASP A 99 -5.70 6.77 6.50
C ASP A 99 -6.28 5.37 6.29
N TYR A 100 -5.92 4.45 7.16
CA TYR A 100 -6.42 3.08 7.09
C TYR A 100 -7.68 2.87 7.93
N GLY A 101 -8.21 3.94 8.51
CA GLY A 101 -9.41 3.83 9.32
C GLY A 101 -9.08 3.50 10.76
N VAL A 102 -8.25 2.50 11.00
CA VAL A 102 -7.81 2.15 12.34
C VAL A 102 -6.65 3.03 12.80
N CYS A 103 -5.96 3.65 11.85
CA CYS A 103 -4.89 4.58 12.18
C CYS A 103 -4.61 5.43 10.95
N VAL A 104 -3.96 6.55 11.19
CA VAL A 104 -3.50 7.44 10.13
C VAL A 104 -1.98 7.51 10.22
N LEU A 105 -1.32 7.26 9.11
CA LEU A 105 0.14 7.29 9.07
C LEU A 105 0.57 8.61 8.43
N ARG A 106 1.49 9.27 9.06
CA ARG A 106 2.12 10.45 8.49
C ARG A 106 3.45 10.06 7.93
N LEU A 107 3.65 10.37 6.69
CA LEU A 107 4.83 9.88 5.99
C LEU A 107 5.98 10.89 5.96
N GLY A 108 5.81 11.95 6.65
CA GLY A 108 6.84 12.97 6.68
C GLY A 108 6.60 14.05 5.70
#